data_84f65714adbd9a1d6ee318720ad8cb95
#
_entry.id   84f65714adbd9a1d6ee318720ad8cb95
#
_cell.length_a   1.000
_cell.length_b   1.000
_cell.length_c   1.000
_cell.angle_alpha   90.00
_cell.angle_beta   90.00
_cell.angle_gamma   90.00
#
_symmetry.space_group_name_H-M   'P 1'
#
loop_
_entity.id
_entity.type
_entity.pdbx_description
1 polymer ?
#
loop_
_entity_poly.entity_id
_entity_poly.type
_entity_poly.pdbx_seq_one_letter_code
_entity_poly.pdbx_strand_id
1 'polypeptide(L)' 'MCLGVPGQVLDVEESPLRMGRVAFGPTVKQVSLACVPEAGPGAWVVVHAGLALEQLDESEARLMLESLAQLAASWDEEGA' A
#
# COMPACT_ATOMS: atom_id res chain seq x y z
N MET A 1 -6.64 -12.46 9.73
CA MET A 1 -5.38 -11.90 9.23
C MET A 1 -5.67 -10.74 8.29
N CYS A 2 -5.00 -9.64 8.50
CA CYS A 2 -5.18 -8.48 7.65
C CYS A 2 -4.41 -8.66 6.34
N LEU A 3 -5.10 -8.60 5.23
CA LEU A 3 -4.47 -8.69 3.91
C LEU A 3 -4.32 -7.29 3.34
N GLY A 4 -3.37 -6.57 3.91
CA GLY A 4 -3.05 -5.25 3.40
C GLY A 4 -2.30 -5.35 2.08
N VAL A 5 -2.43 -4.33 1.27
CA VAL A 5 -1.73 -4.21 0.00
C VAL A 5 -0.67 -3.12 0.14
N PRO A 6 0.59 -3.39 -0.24
CA PRO A 6 1.61 -2.36 -0.18
C PRO A 6 1.40 -1.33 -1.28
N GLY A 7 1.56 -0.06 -0.92
CA GLY A 7 1.47 1.04 -1.87
C GLY A 7 2.48 2.10 -1.53
N GLN A 8 2.85 2.90 -2.52
CA GLN A 8 3.79 3.99 -2.33
C GLN A 8 3.07 5.32 -2.29
N VAL A 9 3.34 6.09 -1.24
CA VAL A 9 2.74 7.41 -1.06
C VAL A 9 3.28 8.37 -2.10
N LEU A 10 2.38 9.06 -2.80
CA LEU A 10 2.74 10.06 -3.79
C LEU A 10 2.71 11.45 -3.20
N ASP A 11 1.68 11.76 -2.43
CA ASP A 11 1.56 13.03 -1.72
C ASP A 11 0.67 12.86 -0.50
N VAL A 12 0.70 13.85 0.37
CA VAL A 12 -0.09 13.87 1.60
C VAL A 12 -0.68 15.27 1.77
N GLU A 13 -1.97 15.32 2.06
CA GLU A 13 -2.63 16.56 2.41
C GLU A 13 -2.67 16.68 3.94
N GLU A 14 -2.19 17.78 4.46
CA GLU A 14 -2.19 18.05 5.91
C GLU A 14 -3.60 18.40 6.36
N SER A 15 -4.32 17.40 6.79
CA SER A 15 -5.70 17.50 7.28
C SER A 15 -5.84 16.55 8.45
N PRO A 16 -6.94 16.59 9.21
CA PRO A 16 -7.13 15.66 10.32
C PRO A 16 -7.03 14.20 9.93
N LEU A 17 -7.49 13.84 8.74
CA LEU A 17 -7.43 12.47 8.25
C LEU A 17 -6.14 12.17 7.50
N ARG A 18 -5.32 13.17 7.23
CA ARG A 18 -4.09 13.04 6.45
C ARG A 18 -4.30 12.22 5.19
N MET A 19 -5.27 12.63 4.40
CA MET A 19 -5.53 11.95 3.14
C MET A 19 -4.37 12.15 2.18
N GLY A 20 -3.98 11.10 1.49
CA GLY A 20 -2.92 11.18 0.52
C GLY A 20 -3.21 10.27 -0.66
N ARG A 21 -2.51 10.48 -1.75
CA ARG A 21 -2.59 9.60 -2.91
C ARG A 21 -1.52 8.54 -2.78
N VAL A 22 -1.94 7.30 -2.98
CA VAL A 22 -1.06 6.14 -2.85
C VAL A 22 -1.14 5.34 -4.15
N ALA A 23 0.02 5.00 -4.68
CA ALA A 23 0.13 4.23 -5.91
C ALA A 23 0.21 2.74 -5.61
N PHE A 24 -0.66 1.98 -6.26
CA PHE A 24 -0.64 0.52 -6.23
C PHE A 24 -0.37 0.05 -7.66
N GLY A 25 0.89 0.05 -8.05
CA GLY A 25 1.25 -0.15 -9.45
C GLY A 25 0.67 1.00 -10.30
N PRO A 26 -0.10 0.71 -11.33
CA PRO A 26 -0.67 1.76 -12.19
C PRO A 26 -1.91 2.44 -11.60
N THR A 27 -2.45 1.92 -10.50
CA THR A 27 -3.66 2.46 -9.89
C THR A 27 -3.31 3.41 -8.75
N VAL A 28 -3.95 4.57 -8.71
CA VAL A 28 -3.75 5.55 -7.65
C VAL A 28 -5.07 5.74 -6.91
N LYS A 29 -5.02 5.67 -5.59
CA LYS A 29 -6.21 5.84 -4.75
C LYS A 29 -5.91 6.78 -3.59
N GLN A 30 -6.96 7.40 -3.09
CA GLN A 30 -6.86 8.20 -1.87
C GLN A 30 -6.93 7.29 -0.65
N VAL A 31 -6.03 7.50 0.28
CA VAL A 31 -5.88 6.67 1.46
C VAL A 31 -5.65 7.58 2.65
N SER A 32 -6.22 7.24 3.80
CA SER A 32 -5.94 7.96 5.04
C SER A 32 -4.60 7.49 5.59
N LEU A 33 -3.72 8.42 5.89
CA LEU A 33 -2.40 8.17 6.45
C LEU A 33 -2.33 8.58 7.93
N ALA A 34 -3.49 8.75 8.57
CA ALA A 34 -3.54 9.20 9.96
C ALA A 34 -2.85 8.25 10.93
N CYS A 35 -2.86 6.94 10.65
CA CYS A 35 -2.23 5.94 11.49
C CYS A 35 -0.72 5.81 11.26
N VAL A 36 -0.20 6.45 10.23
CA VAL A 36 1.23 6.43 9.90
C VAL A 36 1.72 7.87 9.71
N PRO A 37 1.74 8.67 10.78
CA PRO A 37 2.00 10.10 10.69
C PRO A 37 3.39 10.44 10.16
N GLU A 38 4.31 9.50 10.17
CA GLU A 38 5.66 9.71 9.67
C GLU A 38 5.80 9.41 8.17
N ALA A 39 4.78 8.78 7.57
CA ALA A 39 4.83 8.44 6.16
C ALA A 39 4.63 9.70 5.31
N GLY A 40 5.58 10.00 4.47
CA GLY A 40 5.52 11.11 3.52
C GLY A 40 5.68 10.61 2.09
N PRO A 41 5.77 11.52 1.12
CA PRO A 41 5.96 11.14 -0.28
C PRO A 41 7.15 10.21 -0.45
N GLY A 42 6.96 9.13 -1.18
CA GLY A 42 7.97 8.11 -1.38
C GLY A 42 7.95 6.97 -0.37
N ALA A 43 7.25 7.12 0.74
CA ALA A 43 7.16 6.08 1.75
C ALA A 43 6.28 4.93 1.27
N TRP A 44 6.58 3.73 1.74
CA TRP A 44 5.76 2.56 1.47
C TRP A 44 4.89 2.27 2.68
N VAL A 45 3.63 1.96 2.43
CA VAL A 45 2.65 1.68 3.48
C VAL A 45 1.81 0.46 3.12
N VAL A 46 1.30 -0.20 4.13
CA VAL A 46 0.33 -1.29 3.97
C VAL A 46 -1.06 -0.69 4.12
N VAL A 47 -1.89 -0.86 3.11
CA VAL A 47 -3.23 -0.27 3.07
C VAL A 47 -4.29 -1.37 3.11
N HIS A 48 -5.28 -1.16 3.95
CA HIS A 48 -6.43 -2.04 4.05
C HIS A 48 -7.69 -1.16 4.15
N ALA A 49 -8.62 -1.38 3.24
CA ALA A 49 -9.89 -0.66 3.23
C ALA A 49 -9.74 0.88 3.24
N GLY A 50 -8.77 1.39 2.49
CA GLY A 50 -8.54 2.83 2.38
C GLY A 50 -7.81 3.47 3.53
N LEU A 51 -7.28 2.66 4.45
CA LEU A 51 -6.54 3.15 5.61
C LEU A 51 -5.14 2.53 5.61
N ALA A 52 -4.12 3.38 5.68
CA ALA A 52 -2.75 2.92 5.84
C ALA A 52 -2.53 2.52 7.29
N LEU A 53 -2.14 1.28 7.52
CA LEU A 53 -2.01 0.73 8.86
C LEU A 53 -0.58 0.72 9.36
N GLU A 54 0.38 0.59 8.46
CA GLU A 54 1.77 0.36 8.83
C GLU A 54 2.68 0.90 7.74
N GLN A 55 3.81 1.45 8.14
CA GLN A 55 4.84 1.88 7.20
C GLN A 55 5.86 0.77 7.02
N LEU A 56 6.27 0.54 5.78
CA LEU A 56 7.26 -0.46 5.42
C LEU A 56 8.52 0.24 4.91
N ASP A 57 9.66 -0.42 5.03
CA ASP A 57 10.82 0.02 4.28
C ASP A 57 10.73 -0.55 2.84
N GLU A 58 11.59 -0.06 1.98
CA GLU A 58 11.56 -0.46 0.57
C GLU A 58 11.78 -1.97 0.39
N SER A 59 12.65 -2.56 1.18
CA SER A 59 12.92 -4.00 1.11
C SER A 59 11.70 -4.84 1.48
N GLU A 60 11.01 -4.45 2.54
CA GLU A 60 9.80 -5.13 2.97
C GLU A 60 8.70 -5.01 1.94
N ALA A 61 8.52 -3.81 1.39
CA ALA A 61 7.52 -3.58 0.36
C ALA A 61 7.79 -4.43 -0.88
N ARG A 62 9.03 -4.52 -1.27
CA ARG A 62 9.44 -5.30 -2.44
C ARG A 62 9.14 -6.78 -2.24
N LEU A 63 9.43 -7.31 -1.06
CA LEU A 63 9.14 -8.71 -0.73
C LEU A 63 7.64 -8.99 -0.76
N MET A 64 6.83 -8.07 -0.23
CA MET A 64 5.39 -8.22 -0.26
C MET A 64 4.84 -8.21 -1.68
N LEU A 65 5.35 -7.31 -2.51
CA LEU A 65 4.93 -7.24 -3.91
C LEU A 65 5.27 -8.52 -4.68
N GLU A 66 6.45 -9.07 -4.44
CA GLU A 66 6.85 -10.33 -5.05
C GLU A 66 5.94 -11.47 -4.62
N SER A 67 5.62 -11.54 -3.33
CA SER A 67 4.75 -12.57 -2.79
C SER A 67 3.34 -12.49 -3.38
N LEU A 68 2.81 -11.28 -3.50
CA LEU A 68 1.50 -11.05 -4.09
C LEU A 68 1.47 -11.43 -5.57
N ALA A 69 2.53 -11.11 -6.30
CA ALA A 69 2.63 -11.44 -7.72
C ALA A 69 2.66 -12.96 -7.92
N GLN A 70 3.40 -13.68 -7.08
CA GLN A 70 3.45 -15.14 -7.15
C GLN A 70 2.10 -15.76 -6.83
N LEU A 71 1.42 -15.24 -5.83
CA LEU A 71 0.11 -15.73 -5.45
C LEU A 71 -0.91 -15.50 -6.56
N ALA A 72 -0.90 -14.32 -7.16
CA ALA A 72 -1.79 -14.01 -8.27
C ALA A 72 -1.54 -14.90 -9.48
N ALA A 73 -0.28 -15.17 -9.79
CA ALA A 73 0.08 -16.06 -10.89
C ALA A 73 -0.43 -17.49 -10.64
N SER A 74 -0.31 -17.94 -9.39
CA SER A 74 -0.80 -19.25 -8.99
C SER A 74 -2.32 -19.35 -9.13
N TRP A 75 -3.02 -18.31 -8.75
CA TRP A 75 -4.47 -18.26 -8.89
C TRP A 75 -4.90 -18.28 -10.36
N ASP A 76 -4.19 -17.57 -11.21
CA ASP A 76 -4.48 -17.56 -12.65
C ASP A 76 -4.35 -18.95 -13.26
N GLU A 77 -3.32 -19.69 -12.87
CA GLU A 77 -3.11 -21.03 -13.35
C GLU A 77 -4.25 -21.96 -12.92
N GLU A 78 -4.70 -21.83 -11.68
CA GLU A 78 -5.79 -22.65 -11.17
C GLU A 78 -7.13 -22.25 -11.76
N GLY A 79 -7.30 -20.98 -12.06
CA GLY A 79 -8.55 -20.46 -12.58
C GLY A 79 -8.76 -20.69 -14.06
N ALA A 80 -7.76 -21.14 -14.76
CA ALA A 80 -7.80 -21.34 -16.21
C ALA A 80 -8.58 -22.59 -16.63
#